data_6253a12c299ccf0c575805adff7fadb0
#
_entry.id   6253a12c299ccf0c575805adff7fadb0
#
_cell.length_a   1.000
_cell.length_b   1.000
_cell.length_c   1.000
_cell.angle_alpha   90.00
_cell.angle_beta   90.00
_cell.angle_gamma   90.00
#
_symmetry.space_group_name_H-M   'P 1'
#
loop_
_entity.id
_entity.type
_entity.pdbx_description
1 polymer ?
#
loop_
_entity_poly.entity_id
_entity_poly.type
_entity_poly.pdbx_seq_one_letter_code
_entity_poly.pdbx_strand_id
1 'polypeptide(L)'
;MCSSDLAKEHGFEALLTRADHPNGTDRLAEVATHFGWSDDTIVVNVQGDEPLIDPALVRNVAAHLAANPSCAIATAAHPIHDPADVFNPNVVKVGLDSKSVALYFSRAPIPWSRDAWQKDWPDVAALGARLPVPANVLRHIGLYAYRAKFLRVYPTLSVAPIEEAEALEQLRALWHGERIAVLTTNDAPPPGVDTPTDLARVRALFGA
;
A
#
# COMPACT_ATOMS: atom_id res chain seq x y z
N MET A 1 28.73 3.58 -5.59
CA MET A 1 28.41 2.15 -5.33
C MET A 1 26.98 1.94 -5.75
N CYS A 2 26.68 0.95 -6.58
CA CYS A 2 25.32 0.67 -7.00
C CYS A 2 24.57 -0.06 -5.86
N SER A 3 23.27 0.16 -5.73
CA SER A 3 22.46 -0.53 -4.69
C SER A 3 22.56 -2.06 -4.77
N SER A 4 22.72 -2.59 -5.99
CA SER A 4 22.93 -4.03 -6.23
C SER A 4 24.29 -4.54 -5.70
N ASP A 5 25.34 -3.70 -5.72
CA ASP A 5 26.65 -4.08 -5.20
C ASP A 5 26.60 -4.14 -3.68
N LEU A 6 25.91 -3.18 -3.04
CA LEU A 6 25.72 -3.13 -1.60
C LEU A 6 24.92 -4.37 -1.10
N ALA A 7 23.85 -4.73 -1.79
CA ALA A 7 23.05 -5.91 -1.45
C ALA A 7 23.91 -7.19 -1.49
N LYS A 8 24.71 -7.37 -2.52
CA LYS A 8 25.62 -8.52 -2.67
C LYS A 8 26.71 -8.54 -1.59
N GLU A 9 27.28 -7.37 -1.25
CA GLU A 9 28.27 -7.24 -0.17
C GLU A 9 27.70 -7.72 1.17
N HIS A 10 26.41 -7.49 1.42
CA HIS A 10 25.70 -7.95 2.61
C HIS A 10 25.08 -9.36 2.47
N GLY A 11 25.39 -10.10 1.41
CA GLY A 11 24.91 -11.47 1.22
C GLY A 11 23.47 -11.62 0.75
N PHE A 12 22.88 -10.54 0.24
CA PHE A 12 21.54 -10.57 -0.36
C PHE A 12 21.60 -10.72 -1.87
N GLU A 13 20.67 -11.50 -2.43
CA GLU A 13 20.50 -11.60 -3.86
C GLU A 13 19.96 -10.29 -4.44
N ALA A 14 20.53 -9.84 -5.55
CA ALA A 14 20.11 -8.63 -6.23
C ALA A 14 19.97 -8.89 -7.73
N LEU A 15 18.80 -8.54 -8.25
CA LEU A 15 18.46 -8.61 -9.66
C LEU A 15 18.31 -7.20 -10.22
N LEU A 16 19.05 -6.88 -11.27
CA LEU A 16 18.82 -5.67 -12.06
C LEU A 16 17.70 -5.94 -13.06
N THR A 17 16.62 -5.22 -12.90
CA THR A 17 15.46 -5.24 -13.81
C THR A 17 15.58 -4.13 -14.86
N ARG A 18 14.75 -4.19 -15.90
CA ARG A 18 14.69 -3.11 -16.90
C ARG A 18 14.39 -1.77 -16.22
N ALA A 19 14.93 -0.70 -16.79
CA ALA A 19 14.77 0.66 -16.25
C ALA A 19 13.42 1.31 -16.63
N ASP A 20 12.76 0.78 -17.66
CA ASP A 20 11.57 1.36 -18.31
C ASP A 20 10.23 0.84 -17.77
N HIS A 21 10.23 0.18 -16.61
CA HIS A 21 8.98 -0.23 -15.97
C HIS A 21 8.17 1.00 -15.54
N PRO A 22 6.87 1.07 -15.89
CA PRO A 22 6.02 2.21 -15.56
C PRO A 22 5.73 2.33 -14.05
N ASN A 23 5.80 1.22 -13.32
CA ASN A 23 5.52 1.16 -11.88
C ASN A 23 6.21 -0.02 -11.18
N GLY A 24 6.08 -0.09 -9.85
CA GLY A 24 6.69 -1.14 -9.04
C GLY A 24 6.09 -2.53 -9.27
N THR A 25 4.80 -2.62 -9.58
CA THR A 25 4.10 -3.90 -9.80
C THR A 25 4.55 -4.56 -11.11
N ASP A 26 4.73 -3.76 -12.19
CA ASP A 26 5.32 -4.24 -13.45
C ASP A 26 6.76 -4.75 -13.25
N ARG A 27 7.55 -4.08 -12.41
CA ARG A 27 8.90 -4.52 -12.04
C ARG A 27 8.90 -5.86 -11.32
N LEU A 28 7.98 -6.06 -10.38
CA LEU A 28 7.82 -7.35 -9.69
C LEU A 28 7.38 -8.47 -10.62
N ALA A 29 6.62 -8.17 -11.66
CA ALA A 29 6.22 -9.15 -12.67
C ALA A 29 7.45 -9.70 -13.44
N GLU A 30 8.42 -8.84 -13.77
CA GLU A 30 9.70 -9.29 -14.35
C GLU A 30 10.45 -10.20 -13.38
N VAL A 31 10.54 -9.82 -12.11
CA VAL A 31 11.21 -10.63 -11.08
C VAL A 31 10.53 -11.98 -10.90
N ALA A 32 9.20 -12.01 -10.81
CA ALA A 32 8.44 -13.26 -10.67
C ALA A 32 8.63 -14.20 -11.87
N THR A 33 8.75 -13.64 -13.06
CA THR A 33 9.01 -14.37 -14.30
C THR A 33 10.45 -14.90 -14.33
N HIS A 34 11.42 -14.06 -13.95
CA HIS A 34 12.84 -14.41 -13.94
C HIS A 34 13.12 -15.63 -13.02
N PHE A 35 12.56 -15.63 -11.82
CA PHE A 35 12.73 -16.71 -10.87
C PHE A 35 11.81 -17.94 -11.11
N GLY A 36 10.88 -17.84 -12.04
CA GLY A 36 9.97 -18.94 -12.38
C GLY A 36 9.11 -19.40 -11.20
N TRP A 37 8.74 -18.49 -10.28
CA TRP A 37 7.94 -18.85 -9.11
C TRP A 37 6.62 -19.49 -9.51
N SER A 38 6.14 -20.44 -8.70
CA SER A 38 4.84 -21.08 -8.93
C SER A 38 3.70 -20.06 -8.79
N ASP A 39 2.55 -20.37 -9.38
CA ASP A 39 1.37 -19.49 -9.39
C ASP A 39 0.92 -19.08 -7.99
N ASP A 40 1.04 -19.97 -7.01
CA ASP A 40 0.62 -19.78 -5.63
C ASP A 40 1.69 -19.13 -4.75
N THR A 41 2.90 -18.90 -5.27
CA THR A 41 3.95 -18.19 -4.52
C THR A 41 3.45 -16.80 -4.13
N ILE A 42 3.59 -16.47 -2.84
CA ILE A 42 3.27 -15.15 -2.31
C ILE A 42 4.54 -14.29 -2.30
N VAL A 43 4.46 -13.16 -2.99
CA VAL A 43 5.56 -12.18 -3.12
C VAL A 43 5.17 -10.93 -2.35
N VAL A 44 5.96 -10.56 -1.35
CA VAL A 44 5.71 -9.31 -0.61
C VAL A 44 6.61 -8.21 -1.15
N ASN A 45 6.00 -7.10 -1.53
CA ASN A 45 6.69 -5.90 -1.96
C ASN A 45 6.91 -4.97 -0.76
N VAL A 46 8.16 -4.85 -0.34
CA VAL A 46 8.60 -3.84 0.64
C VAL A 46 9.36 -2.78 -0.14
N GLN A 47 8.91 -1.52 -0.02
CA GLN A 47 9.55 -0.40 -0.71
C GLN A 47 10.91 -0.08 -0.06
N GLY A 48 11.87 0.38 -0.87
CA GLY A 48 13.22 0.68 -0.39
C GLY A 48 13.32 1.90 0.52
N ASP A 49 12.29 2.72 0.56
CA ASP A 49 12.12 3.90 1.41
C ASP A 49 11.43 3.59 2.75
N GLU A 50 11.15 2.31 3.05
CA GLU A 50 10.51 1.84 4.27
C GLU A 50 11.48 1.07 5.20
N PRO A 51 12.61 1.67 5.62
CA PRO A 51 13.65 0.96 6.38
C PRO A 51 13.24 0.55 7.79
N LEU A 52 12.16 1.13 8.31
CA LEU A 52 11.62 0.88 9.66
C LEU A 52 10.36 0.02 9.66
N ILE A 53 10.00 -0.58 8.52
CA ILE A 53 8.81 -1.43 8.47
C ILE A 53 8.96 -2.62 9.43
N ASP A 54 7.90 -2.89 10.21
CA ASP A 54 7.92 -4.04 11.11
C ASP A 54 7.91 -5.37 10.32
N PRO A 55 8.93 -6.22 10.49
CA PRO A 55 8.93 -7.55 9.87
C PRO A 55 7.73 -8.43 10.25
N ALA A 56 7.09 -8.18 11.39
CA ALA A 56 5.87 -8.88 11.76
C ALA A 56 4.70 -8.45 10.86
N LEU A 57 4.57 -7.17 10.53
CA LEU A 57 3.56 -6.69 9.60
C LEU A 57 3.76 -7.31 8.20
N VAL A 58 5.00 -7.39 7.72
CA VAL A 58 5.35 -8.04 6.43
C VAL A 58 4.86 -9.49 6.41
N ARG A 59 5.19 -10.27 7.47
CA ARG A 59 4.75 -11.66 7.60
C ARG A 59 3.22 -11.78 7.70
N ASN A 60 2.58 -10.87 8.43
CA ASN A 60 1.13 -10.91 8.65
C ASN A 60 0.36 -10.62 7.37
N VAL A 61 0.83 -9.68 6.52
CA VAL A 61 0.21 -9.41 5.20
C VAL A 61 0.36 -10.61 4.27
N ALA A 62 1.52 -11.27 4.26
CA ALA A 62 1.71 -12.51 3.50
C ALA A 62 0.76 -13.63 3.98
N ALA A 63 0.69 -13.84 5.30
CA ALA A 63 -0.21 -14.84 5.89
C ALA A 63 -1.68 -14.51 5.63
N HIS A 64 -2.04 -13.22 5.64
CA HIS A 64 -3.39 -12.76 5.32
C HIS A 64 -3.78 -13.11 3.88
N LEU A 65 -2.86 -12.93 2.90
CA LEU A 65 -3.10 -13.38 1.53
C LEU A 65 -3.24 -14.91 1.43
N ALA A 66 -2.40 -15.66 2.15
CA ALA A 66 -2.50 -17.12 2.18
C ALA A 66 -3.87 -17.59 2.69
N ALA A 67 -4.40 -16.94 3.72
CA ALA A 67 -5.72 -17.24 4.31
C ALA A 67 -6.90 -16.81 3.43
N ASN A 68 -6.68 -15.98 2.39
CA ASN A 68 -7.71 -15.47 1.49
C ASN A 68 -7.49 -15.95 0.05
N PRO A 69 -7.79 -17.23 -0.28
CA PRO A 69 -7.46 -17.81 -1.59
C PRO A 69 -8.22 -17.18 -2.76
N SER A 70 -9.33 -16.50 -2.51
CA SER A 70 -10.10 -15.78 -3.52
C SER A 70 -9.53 -14.38 -3.86
N CYS A 71 -8.48 -13.95 -3.17
CA CYS A 71 -7.83 -12.67 -3.40
C CYS A 71 -6.50 -12.85 -4.14
N ALA A 72 -6.23 -11.98 -5.10
CA ALA A 72 -4.97 -11.95 -5.84
C ALA A 72 -3.88 -11.15 -5.10
N ILE A 73 -4.32 -10.21 -4.25
CA ILE A 73 -3.49 -9.25 -3.54
C ILE A 73 -3.93 -9.21 -2.07
N ALA A 74 -3.00 -8.92 -1.17
CA ALA A 74 -3.30 -8.43 0.16
C ALA A 74 -2.50 -7.16 0.45
N THR A 75 -3.07 -6.30 1.27
CA THR A 75 -2.44 -5.08 1.79
C THR A 75 -2.84 -4.87 3.25
N ALA A 76 -2.44 -3.75 3.84
CA ALA A 76 -2.81 -3.42 5.21
C ALA A 76 -3.44 -2.03 5.32
N ALA A 77 -4.15 -1.80 6.43
CA ALA A 77 -4.71 -0.51 6.77
C ALA A 77 -4.80 -0.35 8.29
N HIS A 78 -4.89 0.89 8.77
CA HIS A 78 -5.13 1.19 10.18
C HIS A 78 -6.18 2.30 10.32
N PRO A 79 -6.89 2.40 11.47
CA PRO A 79 -7.82 3.49 11.71
C PRO A 79 -7.14 4.85 11.66
N ILE A 80 -7.81 5.84 11.08
CA ILE A 80 -7.38 7.23 11.14
C ILE A 80 -7.89 7.82 12.46
N HIS A 81 -7.00 8.43 13.23
CA HIS A 81 -7.32 9.08 14.49
C HIS A 81 -7.30 10.60 14.38
N ASP A 82 -6.45 11.17 13.53
CA ASP A 82 -6.39 12.61 13.30
C ASP A 82 -7.39 13.01 12.19
N PRO A 83 -8.39 13.87 12.48
CA PRO A 83 -9.32 14.38 11.47
C PRO A 83 -8.62 15.03 10.28
N ALA A 84 -7.46 15.65 10.46
CA ALA A 84 -6.71 16.28 9.38
C ALA A 84 -6.29 15.26 8.31
N ASP A 85 -5.97 14.03 8.71
CA ASP A 85 -5.59 12.95 7.80
C ASP A 85 -6.77 12.45 6.94
N VAL A 86 -7.99 12.57 7.41
CA VAL A 86 -9.19 12.18 6.64
C VAL A 86 -9.29 12.99 5.35
N PHE A 87 -9.02 14.30 5.42
CA PHE A 87 -9.15 15.25 4.31
C PHE A 87 -7.84 15.49 3.57
N ASN A 88 -6.74 14.91 4.04
CA ASN A 88 -5.44 14.99 3.37
C ASN A 88 -5.40 14.09 2.14
N PRO A 89 -5.24 14.60 0.92
CA PRO A 89 -5.20 13.78 -0.30
C PRO A 89 -3.94 12.91 -0.41
N ASN A 90 -2.90 13.20 0.38
CA ASN A 90 -1.69 12.35 0.44
C ASN A 90 -1.91 11.11 1.33
N VAL A 91 -2.93 11.13 2.17
CA VAL A 91 -3.37 9.97 2.95
C VAL A 91 -4.42 9.22 2.15
N VAL A 92 -4.07 8.04 1.66
CA VAL A 92 -4.99 7.19 0.92
C VAL A 92 -5.92 6.48 1.89
N LYS A 93 -7.23 6.56 1.65
CA LYS A 93 -8.28 5.87 2.42
C LYS A 93 -8.69 4.59 1.69
N VAL A 94 -9.18 3.60 2.45
CA VAL A 94 -9.73 2.37 1.90
C VAL A 94 -11.07 2.03 2.54
N GLY A 95 -12.08 1.77 1.72
CA GLY A 95 -13.37 1.23 2.13
C GLY A 95 -13.37 -0.29 2.02
N LEU A 96 -13.92 -0.98 3.03
CA LEU A 96 -13.92 -2.44 3.12
C LEU A 96 -15.34 -3.01 3.07
N ASP A 97 -15.46 -4.24 2.57
CA ASP A 97 -16.64 -5.07 2.75
C ASP A 97 -16.64 -5.76 4.13
N SER A 98 -17.71 -6.52 4.43
CA SER A 98 -17.86 -7.26 5.68
C SER A 98 -16.84 -8.40 5.86
N LYS A 99 -16.05 -8.72 4.85
CA LYS A 99 -15.01 -9.76 4.86
C LYS A 99 -13.60 -9.17 4.81
N SER A 100 -13.48 -7.86 5.09
CA SER A 100 -12.21 -7.13 5.01
C SER A 100 -11.55 -7.20 3.61
N VAL A 101 -12.37 -7.19 2.56
CA VAL A 101 -11.91 -7.05 1.18
C VAL A 101 -12.14 -5.60 0.74
N ALA A 102 -11.18 -5.03 0.03
CA ALA A 102 -11.27 -3.65 -0.44
C ALA A 102 -12.43 -3.48 -1.43
N LEU A 103 -13.29 -2.50 -1.17
CA LEU A 103 -14.30 -2.01 -2.09
C LEU A 103 -13.73 -0.94 -3.01
N TYR A 104 -12.94 -0.02 -2.43
CA TYR A 104 -12.31 1.08 -3.15
C TYR A 104 -11.19 1.71 -2.34
N PHE A 105 -10.19 2.27 -3.04
CA PHE A 105 -9.15 3.14 -2.47
C PHE A 105 -9.32 4.54 -3.02
N SER A 106 -9.17 5.56 -2.19
CA SER A 106 -9.32 6.95 -2.64
C SER A 106 -8.45 7.93 -1.85
N ARG A 107 -8.05 8.99 -2.54
CA ARG A 107 -7.48 10.19 -1.91
C ARG A 107 -8.57 11.05 -1.28
N ALA A 108 -9.82 10.92 -1.72
CA ALA A 108 -10.97 11.57 -1.12
C ALA A 108 -11.33 10.95 0.24
N PRO A 109 -12.07 11.67 1.10
CA PRO A 109 -12.62 11.11 2.34
C PRO A 109 -13.65 10.00 2.03
N ILE A 110 -13.32 8.76 2.34
CA ILE A 110 -14.21 7.61 2.23
C ILE A 110 -14.11 6.72 3.49
N PRO A 111 -15.27 6.18 3.98
CA PRO A 111 -16.63 6.55 3.60
C PRO A 111 -16.96 7.97 4.04
N TRP A 112 -17.85 8.66 3.31
CA TRP A 112 -18.33 9.97 3.70
C TRP A 112 -19.28 9.86 4.89
N SER A 113 -18.95 10.48 6.01
CA SER A 113 -19.82 10.50 7.19
C SER A 113 -20.83 11.64 7.08
N ARG A 114 -21.98 11.35 6.46
CA ARG A 114 -23.01 12.35 6.14
C ARG A 114 -23.40 13.19 7.35
N ASP A 115 -23.78 12.55 8.44
CA ASP A 115 -24.36 13.24 9.60
C ASP A 115 -23.31 13.97 10.45
N ALA A 116 -22.04 13.49 10.42
CA ALA A 116 -20.95 14.12 11.14
C ALA A 116 -20.31 15.29 10.37
N TRP A 117 -20.27 15.23 9.03
CA TRP A 117 -19.46 16.16 8.23
C TRP A 117 -20.27 17.12 7.36
N GLN A 118 -21.54 16.82 7.08
CA GLN A 118 -22.35 17.62 6.14
C GLN A 118 -22.61 19.04 6.62
N LYS A 119 -22.70 19.28 7.94
CA LYS A 119 -23.03 20.60 8.48
C LYS A 119 -21.92 21.62 8.29
N ASP A 120 -20.68 21.16 8.28
CA ASP A 120 -19.48 22.01 8.25
C ASP A 120 -18.83 22.04 6.87
N TRP A 121 -19.41 21.30 5.90
CA TRP A 121 -18.96 21.34 4.51
C TRP A 121 -19.46 22.63 3.84
N PRO A 122 -18.63 23.41 3.09
CA PRO A 122 -17.29 23.06 2.58
C PRO A 122 -16.09 23.59 3.38
N ASP A 123 -16.27 24.11 4.59
CA ASP A 123 -15.16 24.62 5.38
C ASP A 123 -14.34 23.48 6.00
N VAL A 124 -13.48 22.87 5.16
CA VAL A 124 -12.59 21.76 5.56
C VAL A 124 -11.59 22.20 6.63
N ALA A 125 -11.23 23.48 6.69
CA ALA A 125 -10.33 24.00 7.71
C ALA A 125 -10.99 24.08 9.09
N ALA A 126 -12.28 24.40 9.16
CA ALA A 126 -13.07 24.31 10.38
C ALA A 126 -13.33 22.85 10.81
N LEU A 127 -13.36 21.92 9.84
CA LEU A 127 -13.54 20.50 10.06
C LEU A 127 -12.32 19.85 10.75
N GLY A 128 -11.10 20.33 10.48
CA GLY A 128 -9.84 19.66 10.83
C GLY A 128 -9.58 19.42 12.32
N ALA A 129 -10.23 20.14 13.25
CA ALA A 129 -9.89 20.05 14.67
C ALA A 129 -11.00 19.45 15.57
N ARG A 130 -12.21 19.22 15.04
CA ARG A 130 -13.40 18.95 15.88
C ARG A 130 -14.27 17.79 15.45
N LEU A 131 -13.93 17.09 14.37
CA LEU A 131 -14.80 16.04 13.85
C LEU A 131 -14.52 14.70 14.53
N PRO A 132 -15.58 13.97 14.93
CA PRO A 132 -15.43 12.58 15.25
C PRO A 132 -15.03 11.84 13.96
N VAL A 133 -13.87 11.20 13.97
CA VAL A 133 -13.49 10.27 12.90
C VAL A 133 -14.19 8.94 13.17
N PRO A 134 -15.09 8.50 12.28
CA PRO A 134 -15.70 7.18 12.44
C PRO A 134 -14.64 6.09 12.40
N ALA A 135 -14.78 5.06 13.23
CA ALA A 135 -13.81 3.96 13.36
C ALA A 135 -13.57 3.17 12.05
N ASN A 136 -14.45 3.32 11.07
CA ASN A 136 -14.35 2.67 9.76
C ASN A 136 -13.65 3.55 8.68
N VAL A 137 -13.11 4.71 9.04
CA VAL A 137 -12.23 5.48 8.16
C VAL A 137 -10.82 4.96 8.34
N LEU A 138 -10.34 4.26 7.33
CA LEU A 138 -9.07 3.55 7.38
C LEU A 138 -8.05 4.20 6.44
N ARG A 139 -6.82 4.39 6.94
CA ARG A 139 -5.65 4.75 6.15
C ARG A 139 -5.02 3.48 5.58
N HIS A 140 -4.82 3.47 4.29
CA HIS A 140 -4.09 2.42 3.59
C HIS A 140 -2.59 2.48 3.92
N ILE A 141 -1.97 1.32 4.10
CA ILE A 141 -0.53 1.14 4.25
C ILE A 141 0.00 0.57 2.94
N GLY A 142 0.99 1.22 2.32
CA GLY A 142 1.56 0.89 1.01
C GLY A 142 2.37 -0.42 0.95
N LEU A 143 2.09 -1.38 1.83
CA LEU A 143 2.68 -2.70 1.85
C LEU A 143 1.75 -3.70 1.14
N TYR A 144 2.29 -4.45 0.17
CA TYR A 144 1.51 -5.39 -0.61
C TYR A 144 2.11 -6.78 -0.65
N ALA A 145 1.23 -7.78 -0.59
CA ALA A 145 1.54 -9.16 -0.97
C ALA A 145 0.74 -9.53 -2.22
N TYR A 146 1.38 -10.21 -3.15
CA TYR A 146 0.80 -10.62 -4.42
C TYR A 146 0.93 -12.13 -4.61
N ARG A 147 -0.04 -12.77 -5.29
CA ARG A 147 0.20 -14.08 -5.89
C ARG A 147 1.03 -13.92 -7.16
N ALA A 148 2.05 -14.76 -7.35
CA ALA A 148 2.91 -14.69 -8.53
C ALA A 148 2.12 -14.85 -9.83
N LYS A 149 1.03 -15.63 -9.84
CA LYS A 149 0.09 -15.70 -10.95
C LYS A 149 -0.44 -14.32 -11.35
N PHE A 150 -0.88 -13.53 -10.36
CA PHE A 150 -1.42 -12.18 -10.64
C PHE A 150 -0.33 -11.23 -11.14
N LEU A 151 0.88 -11.28 -10.57
CA LEU A 151 2.01 -10.47 -11.04
C LEU A 151 2.27 -10.68 -12.53
N ARG A 152 2.22 -11.94 -13.02
CA ARG A 152 2.42 -12.22 -14.45
C ARG A 152 1.29 -11.70 -15.35
N VAL A 153 0.08 -11.60 -14.82
CA VAL A 153 -1.07 -11.06 -15.57
C VAL A 153 -1.10 -9.53 -15.55
N TYR A 154 -0.65 -8.90 -14.47
CA TYR A 154 -0.78 -7.46 -14.25
C TYR A 154 -0.27 -6.59 -15.42
N PRO A 155 0.90 -6.85 -16.05
CA PRO A 155 1.38 -6.04 -17.17
C PRO A 155 0.50 -6.12 -18.43
N THR A 156 -0.39 -7.11 -18.52
CA THR A 156 -1.32 -7.27 -19.64
C THR A 156 -2.64 -6.52 -19.44
N LEU A 157 -2.89 -6.03 -18.22
CA LEU A 157 -4.09 -5.28 -17.89
C LEU A 157 -3.96 -3.83 -18.39
N SER A 158 -4.99 -3.35 -19.07
CA SER A 158 -5.05 -1.94 -19.48
C SER A 158 -5.14 -1.03 -18.25
N VAL A 159 -4.51 0.14 -18.33
CA VAL A 159 -4.63 1.18 -17.31
C VAL A 159 -6.08 1.55 -17.11
N ALA A 160 -6.52 1.64 -15.87
CA ALA A 160 -7.91 1.95 -15.53
C ALA A 160 -8.13 3.47 -15.41
N PRO A 161 -9.26 4.02 -15.89
CA PRO A 161 -9.54 5.45 -15.73
C PRO A 161 -9.54 5.92 -14.26
N ILE A 162 -9.98 5.06 -13.35
CA ILE A 162 -9.95 5.36 -11.90
C ILE A 162 -8.53 5.34 -11.33
N GLU A 163 -7.63 4.51 -11.87
CA GLU A 163 -6.22 4.49 -11.51
C GLU A 163 -5.54 5.80 -11.90
N GLU A 164 -5.80 6.30 -13.12
CA GLU A 164 -5.26 7.57 -13.59
C GLU A 164 -5.78 8.76 -12.78
N ALA A 165 -7.09 8.77 -12.51
CA ALA A 165 -7.74 9.85 -11.77
C ALA A 165 -7.22 9.97 -10.32
N GLU A 166 -7.04 8.85 -9.64
CA GLU A 166 -6.59 8.79 -8.25
C GLU A 166 -5.05 8.69 -8.13
N ALA A 167 -4.34 8.37 -9.23
CA ALA A 167 -2.93 8.00 -9.23
C ALA A 167 -2.62 6.90 -8.20
N LEU A 168 -3.39 5.79 -8.28
CA LEU A 168 -3.35 4.65 -7.38
C LEU A 168 -3.35 3.33 -8.18
N GLU A 169 -2.18 2.69 -8.30
CA GLU A 169 -1.95 1.49 -9.13
C GLU A 169 -2.85 0.30 -8.76
N GLN A 170 -3.19 0.12 -7.49
CA GLN A 170 -4.02 -0.98 -7.02
C GLN A 170 -5.46 -0.90 -7.55
N LEU A 171 -5.91 0.26 -7.98
CA LEU A 171 -7.23 0.42 -8.61
C LEU A 171 -7.33 -0.30 -9.95
N ARG A 172 -6.21 -0.53 -10.67
CA ARG A 172 -6.19 -1.36 -11.87
C ARG A 172 -6.65 -2.78 -11.55
N ALA A 173 -6.16 -3.37 -10.46
CA ALA A 173 -6.59 -4.70 -10.04
C ALA A 173 -8.10 -4.76 -9.76
N LEU A 174 -8.62 -3.82 -8.98
CA LEU A 174 -10.07 -3.74 -8.69
C LEU A 174 -10.90 -3.53 -9.95
N TRP A 175 -10.45 -2.66 -10.87
CA TRP A 175 -11.13 -2.39 -12.14
C TRP A 175 -11.29 -3.65 -13.01
N HIS A 176 -10.28 -4.51 -13.01
CA HIS A 176 -10.30 -5.77 -13.75
C HIS A 176 -10.92 -6.94 -12.97
N GLY A 177 -11.58 -6.66 -11.84
CA GLY A 177 -12.35 -7.66 -11.07
C GLY A 177 -11.52 -8.48 -10.10
N GLU A 178 -10.24 -8.15 -9.91
CA GLU A 178 -9.41 -8.80 -8.90
C GLU A 178 -9.76 -8.30 -7.49
N ARG A 179 -9.53 -9.16 -6.51
CA ARG A 179 -9.86 -8.86 -5.12
C ARG A 179 -8.60 -8.61 -4.29
N ILE A 180 -8.71 -7.63 -3.40
CA ILE A 180 -7.62 -7.21 -2.50
C ILE A 180 -8.08 -7.42 -1.05
N ALA A 181 -7.48 -8.38 -0.35
CA ALA A 181 -7.70 -8.57 1.08
C ALA A 181 -6.97 -7.48 1.87
N VAL A 182 -7.59 -6.95 2.92
CA VAL A 182 -7.00 -5.87 3.72
C VAL A 182 -6.86 -6.31 5.18
N LEU A 183 -5.63 -6.41 5.65
CA LEU A 183 -5.31 -6.65 7.04
C LEU A 183 -5.46 -5.34 7.83
N THR A 184 -6.38 -5.28 8.76
CA THR A 184 -6.50 -4.11 9.65
C THR A 184 -5.56 -4.28 10.85
N THR A 185 -4.69 -3.29 11.07
CA THR A 185 -3.80 -3.18 12.24
C THR A 185 -4.27 -2.07 13.15
N ASN A 186 -3.86 -2.09 14.41
CA ASN A 186 -4.17 -1.00 15.35
C ASN A 186 -3.17 0.15 15.26
N ASP A 187 -1.95 -0.13 14.84
CA ASP A 187 -0.84 0.80 14.86
C ASP A 187 -0.45 1.22 13.44
N ALA A 188 -0.16 2.51 13.29
CA ALA A 188 0.44 3.05 12.09
C ALA A 188 1.91 2.58 11.99
N PRO A 189 2.39 2.16 10.81
CA PRO A 189 3.83 1.93 10.63
C PRO A 189 4.59 3.25 10.80
N PRO A 190 5.88 3.18 11.18
CA PRO A 190 6.74 4.36 11.14
C PRO A 190 6.73 4.97 9.74
N PRO A 191 6.81 6.31 9.61
CA PRO A 191 6.87 6.94 8.30
C PRO A 191 8.15 6.57 7.54
N GLY A 192 8.02 6.40 6.23
CA GLY A 192 9.12 6.14 5.32
C GLY A 192 10.13 7.29 5.20
N VAL A 193 11.05 7.19 4.28
CA VAL A 193 12.13 8.17 4.03
C VAL A 193 11.88 8.86 2.70
N ASP A 194 11.11 9.95 2.72
CA ASP A 194 10.78 10.75 1.53
C ASP A 194 11.62 12.03 1.43
N THR A 195 12.15 12.51 2.57
CA THR A 195 12.86 13.79 2.66
C THR A 195 14.23 13.63 3.32
N PRO A 196 15.14 14.62 3.14
CA PRO A 196 16.41 14.64 3.86
C PRO A 196 16.23 14.64 5.39
N THR A 197 15.15 15.22 5.89
CA THR A 197 14.81 15.22 7.32
C THR A 197 14.45 13.81 7.81
N ASP A 198 13.69 13.05 7.01
CA ASP A 198 13.37 11.65 7.33
C ASP A 198 14.63 10.80 7.35
N LEU A 199 15.52 11.01 6.37
CA LEU A 199 16.80 10.31 6.33
C LEU A 199 17.64 10.59 7.58
N ALA A 200 17.71 11.86 8.02
CA ALA A 200 18.45 12.22 9.24
C ALA A 200 17.86 11.55 10.48
N ARG A 201 16.52 11.51 10.58
CA ARG A 201 15.79 10.80 11.65
C ARG A 201 16.14 9.31 11.68
N VAL A 202 16.08 8.64 10.54
CA VAL A 202 16.37 7.20 10.43
C VAL A 202 17.83 6.92 10.75
N ARG A 203 18.78 7.71 10.23
CA ARG A 203 20.20 7.58 10.55
C ARG A 203 20.46 7.65 12.06
N ALA A 204 19.82 8.59 12.75
CA ALA A 204 19.96 8.72 14.20
C ALA A 204 19.51 7.45 14.96
N LEU A 205 18.51 6.72 14.45
CA LEU A 205 18.05 5.46 15.04
C LEU A 205 19.05 4.31 14.84
N PHE A 206 19.83 4.33 13.76
CA PHE A 206 20.86 3.32 13.47
C PHE A 206 22.26 3.71 13.96
N GLY A 207 22.41 4.87 14.62
CA GLY A 207 23.70 5.34 15.14
C GLY A 207 24.70 5.76 14.06
N ALA A 208 24.18 6.17 12.87
CA ALA A 208 24.96 6.53 11.70
C ALA A 208 24.92 8.05 11.43
#